data_2c2ea38f0bc2d9fa3ae3f5a4f048302e
#
_entry.id   2c2ea38f0bc2d9fa3ae3f5a4f048302e
#
_cell.length_a   1.000
_cell.length_b   1.000
_cell.length_c   1.000
_cell.angle_alpha   90.00
_cell.angle_beta   90.00
_cell.angle_gamma   90.00
#
_symmetry.space_group_name_H-M   'P 1'
#
loop_
_entity.id
_entity.type
_entity.pdbx_description
1 polymer ?
#
loop_
_entity_poly.entity_id
_entity_poly.type
_entity_poly.pdbx_seq_one_letter_code
_entity_poly.pdbx_strand_id
1 'polypeptide(L)'
;MENPAFLGHTFDAVIANPPYSAKWTADSKFENDERFSGYGKLAPKSKADFAFIQHMVHYLDDEGTMAVVLPHGVLFRGAAEGVIRRYLIEEKNYLEAVIGLPANIFYGTSIPTCVNNSFDLGIG
;
A
#
# COMPACT_ATOMS: atom_id res chain seq x y z
N MET A 1 9.27 -9.00 -3.10
CA MET A 1 9.62 -7.62 -2.75
C MET A 1 11.09 -7.41 -2.40
N GLU A 2 11.83 -8.46 -2.07
CA GLU A 2 13.23 -8.30 -1.67
C GLU A 2 14.14 -7.84 -2.81
N ASN A 3 13.90 -8.35 -4.02
CA ASN A 3 14.70 -8.05 -5.20
C ASN A 3 13.82 -7.44 -6.30
N PRO A 4 13.56 -6.12 -6.25
CA PRO A 4 12.71 -5.51 -7.26
C PRO A 4 13.33 -5.58 -8.66
N ALA A 5 12.55 -6.05 -9.63
CA ALA A 5 13.01 -6.28 -10.99
C ALA A 5 13.21 -4.99 -11.81
N PHE A 6 12.56 -3.90 -11.39
CA PHE A 6 12.52 -2.66 -12.17
C PHE A 6 13.16 -1.49 -11.43
N LEU A 7 14.22 -1.76 -10.67
CA LEU A 7 14.93 -0.73 -9.92
C LEU A 7 15.37 0.40 -10.85
N GLY A 8 15.01 1.64 -10.52
CA GLY A 8 15.33 2.81 -11.32
C GLY A 8 14.35 3.14 -12.42
N HIS A 9 13.31 2.33 -12.61
CA HIS A 9 12.22 2.60 -13.57
C HIS A 9 10.98 3.11 -12.86
N THR A 10 10.16 3.91 -13.55
CA THR A 10 8.85 4.33 -13.07
C THR A 10 7.78 3.99 -14.11
N PHE A 11 6.53 3.96 -13.67
CA PHE A 11 5.39 3.59 -14.50
C PHE A 11 4.28 4.62 -14.40
N ASP A 12 3.58 4.85 -15.51
CA ASP A 12 2.44 5.79 -15.54
C ASP A 12 1.21 5.21 -14.85
N ALA A 13 1.11 3.89 -14.79
CA ALA A 13 -0.01 3.22 -14.12
C ALA A 13 0.48 1.98 -13.41
N VAL A 14 0.02 1.81 -12.17
CA VAL A 14 0.32 0.62 -11.37
C VAL A 14 -0.99 0.07 -10.81
N ILE A 15 -1.29 -1.18 -11.12
CA ILE A 15 -2.53 -1.84 -10.71
C ILE A 15 -2.15 -3.15 -10.03
N ALA A 16 -2.76 -3.43 -8.87
CA ALA A 16 -2.49 -4.67 -8.17
C ALA A 16 -3.66 -5.13 -7.31
N ASN A 17 -3.72 -6.45 -7.14
CA ASN A 17 -4.59 -7.11 -6.18
C ASN A 17 -3.69 -8.02 -5.32
N PRO A 18 -2.89 -7.45 -4.40
CA PRO A 18 -1.94 -8.23 -3.63
C PRO A 18 -2.65 -9.19 -2.66
N PRO A 19 -1.97 -10.24 -2.20
CA PRO A 19 -2.55 -11.12 -1.19
C PRO A 19 -2.80 -10.35 0.10
N TYR A 20 -4.00 -10.51 0.68
CA TYR A 20 -4.39 -9.78 1.88
C TYR A 20 -3.59 -10.24 3.09
N SER A 21 -3.10 -9.29 3.86
CA SER A 21 -2.43 -9.52 5.14
C SER A 21 -1.37 -10.62 5.06
N ALA A 22 -0.63 -10.67 3.97
CA ALA A 22 0.46 -11.62 3.80
C ALA A 22 1.58 -11.34 4.80
N LYS A 23 2.27 -12.37 5.21
CA LYS A 23 3.45 -12.22 6.08
C LYS A 23 4.67 -11.87 5.25
N TRP A 24 5.57 -11.09 5.83
CA TRP A 24 6.85 -10.76 5.22
C TRP A 24 7.92 -10.63 6.31
N THR A 25 9.18 -10.50 5.89
CA THR A 25 10.29 -10.53 6.85
C THR A 25 10.38 -9.28 7.71
N ALA A 26 9.99 -8.14 7.19
CA ALA A 26 10.16 -6.83 7.83
C ALA A 26 11.57 -6.66 8.42
N ASP A 27 12.57 -7.13 7.67
CA ASP A 27 13.96 -7.14 8.10
C ASP A 27 14.47 -5.69 8.22
N SER A 28 15.30 -5.42 9.22
CA SER A 28 15.83 -4.08 9.45
C SER A 28 16.62 -3.51 8.27
N LYS A 29 17.13 -4.35 7.38
CA LYS A 29 17.77 -3.89 6.14
C LYS A 29 16.84 -3.05 5.26
N PHE A 30 15.54 -3.27 5.36
CA PHE A 30 14.56 -2.49 4.59
C PHE A 30 14.37 -1.07 5.12
N GLU A 31 14.85 -0.77 6.32
CA GLU A 31 14.80 0.61 6.85
C GLU A 31 15.60 1.59 5.99
N ASN A 32 16.62 1.09 5.30
CA ASN A 32 17.44 1.88 4.39
C ASN A 32 17.06 1.70 2.92
N ASP A 33 16.05 0.90 2.63
CA ASP A 33 15.55 0.70 1.28
C ASP A 33 14.74 1.94 0.86
N GLU A 34 15.02 2.49 -0.29
CA GLU A 34 14.38 3.73 -0.77
C GLU A 34 12.86 3.64 -0.80
N ARG A 35 12.31 2.44 -1.00
CA ARG A 35 10.86 2.24 -1.01
C ARG A 35 10.23 2.51 0.35
N PHE A 36 10.97 2.31 1.44
CA PHE A 36 10.43 2.31 2.80
C PHE A 36 11.06 3.36 3.73
N SER A 37 12.21 3.90 3.37
CA SER A 37 13.04 4.69 4.30
C SER A 37 12.42 6.00 4.76
N GLY A 38 11.57 6.61 3.99
CA GLY A 38 10.98 7.92 4.34
C GLY A 38 9.82 7.88 5.32
N TYR A 39 9.29 6.70 5.63
CA TYR A 39 8.02 6.57 6.36
C TYR A 39 8.18 6.51 7.88
N GLY A 40 9.38 6.28 8.40
CA GLY A 40 9.65 6.20 9.83
C GLY A 40 9.39 4.84 10.47
N LYS A 41 8.62 3.97 9.85
CA LYS A 41 8.31 2.63 10.33
C LYS A 41 8.17 1.67 9.16
N LEU A 42 8.54 0.41 9.37
CA LEU A 42 8.22 -0.67 8.43
C LEU A 42 6.83 -1.22 8.74
N ALA A 43 6.15 -1.72 7.72
CA ALA A 43 4.89 -2.44 7.91
C ALA A 43 5.11 -3.66 8.79
N PRO A 44 4.11 -4.09 9.58
CA PRO A 44 4.28 -5.22 10.50
C PRO A 44 4.53 -6.53 9.75
N LYS A 45 5.30 -7.41 10.37
CA LYS A 45 5.64 -8.73 9.81
C LYS A 45 4.43 -9.56 9.43
N SER A 46 3.34 -9.41 10.19
CA SER A 46 2.12 -10.18 9.98
C SER A 46 1.24 -9.64 8.86
N LYS A 47 1.50 -8.43 8.39
CA LYS A 47 0.63 -7.74 7.42
C LYS A 47 1.46 -6.89 6.48
N ALA A 48 1.77 -7.43 5.32
CA ALA A 48 2.56 -6.75 4.30
C ALA A 48 1.75 -5.75 3.46
N ASP A 49 0.48 -5.50 3.79
CA ASP A 49 -0.40 -4.66 2.97
C ASP A 49 0.23 -3.30 2.64
N PHE A 50 0.71 -2.59 3.65
CA PHE A 50 1.37 -1.30 3.41
C PHE A 50 2.75 -1.43 2.77
N ALA A 51 3.44 -2.54 2.97
CA ALA A 51 4.70 -2.78 2.25
C ALA A 51 4.47 -2.88 0.75
N PHE A 52 3.38 -3.52 0.33
CA PHE A 52 2.98 -3.55 -1.08
C PHE A 52 2.64 -2.15 -1.59
N ILE A 53 1.89 -1.38 -0.82
CA ILE A 53 1.55 0.00 -1.19
C ILE A 53 2.83 0.83 -1.38
N GLN A 54 3.74 0.78 -0.42
CA GLN A 54 5.00 1.52 -0.49
C GLN A 54 5.85 1.10 -1.69
N HIS A 55 5.90 -0.19 -1.97
CA HIS A 55 6.59 -0.71 -3.15
C HIS A 55 5.97 -0.17 -4.44
N MET A 56 4.65 -0.21 -4.55
CA MET A 56 3.94 0.29 -5.73
C MET A 56 4.13 1.80 -5.91
N VAL A 57 4.02 2.56 -4.82
CA VAL A 57 4.20 4.01 -4.83
C VAL A 57 5.61 4.39 -5.31
N HIS A 58 6.61 3.63 -4.89
CA HIS A 58 7.99 3.89 -5.30
C HIS A 58 8.18 3.83 -6.82
N TYR A 59 7.43 2.95 -7.48
CA TYR A 59 7.51 2.78 -8.94
C TYR A 59 6.52 3.63 -9.72
N LEU A 60 5.72 4.43 -9.04
CA LEU A 60 4.75 5.29 -9.71
C LEU A 60 5.42 6.60 -10.14
N ASP A 61 5.20 7.00 -11.40
CA ASP A 61 5.66 8.26 -11.92
C ASP A 61 4.93 9.43 -11.22
N ASP A 62 5.51 10.63 -11.24
CA ASP A 62 4.95 11.80 -10.55
C ASP A 62 3.51 12.13 -10.97
N GLU A 63 3.17 11.86 -12.22
CA GLU A 63 1.82 12.05 -12.74
C GLU A 63 1.08 10.73 -12.93
N GLY A 64 1.59 9.66 -12.33
CA GLY A 64 1.03 8.33 -12.51
C GLY A 64 -0.22 8.09 -11.69
N THR A 65 -0.94 7.03 -12.04
CA THR A 65 -2.15 6.58 -11.39
C THR A 65 -1.95 5.17 -10.83
N MET A 66 -2.40 4.95 -9.62
CA MET A 66 -2.32 3.65 -8.98
C MET A 66 -3.69 3.20 -8.49
N ALA A 67 -4.00 1.94 -8.72
CA ALA A 67 -5.18 1.32 -8.17
C ALA A 67 -4.79 0.01 -7.49
N VAL A 68 -5.25 -0.18 -6.26
CA VAL A 68 -4.92 -1.38 -5.49
C VAL A 68 -6.12 -1.83 -4.69
N VAL A 69 -6.34 -3.14 -4.66
CA VAL A 69 -7.39 -3.77 -3.86
C VAL A 69 -6.79 -4.25 -2.56
N LEU A 70 -7.36 -3.81 -1.45
CA LEU A 70 -6.80 -4.03 -0.12
C LEU A 70 -7.88 -4.47 0.87
N PRO A 71 -7.48 -5.14 1.96
CA PRO A 71 -8.42 -5.44 3.04
C PRO A 71 -8.82 -4.16 3.76
N HIS A 72 -10.07 -4.13 4.26
CA HIS A 72 -10.65 -2.97 4.90
C HIS A 72 -9.84 -2.45 6.10
N GLY A 73 -9.14 -3.35 6.80
CA GLY A 73 -8.33 -2.99 7.96
C GLY A 73 -7.25 -1.94 7.70
N VAL A 74 -6.79 -1.79 6.46
CA VAL A 74 -5.77 -0.77 6.13
C VAL A 74 -6.27 0.65 6.40
N LEU A 75 -7.57 0.86 6.47
CA LEU A 75 -8.16 2.17 6.70
C LEU A 75 -8.08 2.62 8.16
N PHE A 76 -7.95 1.70 9.10
CA PHE A 76 -8.07 2.06 10.53
C PHE A 76 -7.06 1.41 11.46
N ARG A 77 -6.32 0.37 11.04
CA ARG A 77 -5.34 -0.24 11.95
C ARG A 77 -4.27 0.79 12.35
N GLY A 78 -3.88 0.76 13.63
CA GLY A 78 -2.94 1.71 14.21
C GLY A 78 -1.48 1.25 14.15
N ALA A 79 -0.69 1.68 15.12
CA ALA A 79 0.74 1.35 15.25
C ALA A 79 1.53 1.68 13.97
N ALA A 80 2.37 0.77 13.49
CA ALA A 80 3.19 1.01 12.30
C ALA A 80 2.37 1.34 11.06
N GLU A 81 1.24 0.67 10.87
CA GLU A 81 0.35 0.96 9.74
C GLU A 81 -0.25 2.36 9.83
N GLY A 82 -0.57 2.82 11.04
CA GLY A 82 -1.05 4.18 11.25
C GLY A 82 -0.01 5.23 10.89
N VAL A 83 1.25 4.99 11.22
CA VAL A 83 2.36 5.89 10.87
C VAL A 83 2.53 5.99 9.36
N ILE A 84 2.54 4.86 8.67
CA ILE A 84 2.70 4.83 7.22
C ILE A 84 1.51 5.50 6.52
N ARG A 85 0.29 5.19 6.95
CA ARG A 85 -0.92 5.79 6.41
C ARG A 85 -0.92 7.31 6.56
N ARG A 86 -0.56 7.80 7.74
CA ARG A 86 -0.47 9.24 7.99
C ARG A 86 0.53 9.90 7.06
N TYR A 87 1.69 9.32 6.86
CA TYR A 87 2.71 9.85 5.97
C TYR A 87 2.20 9.95 4.53
N LEU A 88 1.53 8.90 4.05
CA LEU A 88 0.96 8.88 2.69
C LEU A 88 -0.11 9.95 2.50
N ILE A 89 -0.91 10.21 3.51
CA ILE A 89 -2.04 11.13 3.43
C ILE A 89 -1.62 12.56 3.74
N GLU A 90 -0.97 12.78 4.88
CA GLU A 90 -0.67 14.13 5.36
C GLU A 90 0.59 14.73 4.74
N GLU A 91 1.66 13.93 4.59
CA GLU A 91 2.94 14.42 4.09
C GLU A 91 3.02 14.39 2.56
N LYS A 92 2.51 13.33 1.95
CA LYS A 92 2.60 13.15 0.50
C LYS A 92 1.33 13.51 -0.24
N ASN A 93 0.21 13.55 0.45
CA ASN A 93 -1.10 13.84 -0.15
C ASN A 93 -1.40 12.94 -1.36
N TYR A 94 -1.15 11.65 -1.18
CA TYR A 94 -1.22 10.70 -2.28
C TYR A 94 -2.60 10.08 -2.49
N LEU A 95 -3.56 10.37 -1.64
CA LEU A 95 -4.84 9.68 -1.67
C LEU A 95 -5.91 10.46 -2.39
N GLU A 96 -6.48 9.90 -3.45
CA GLU A 96 -7.58 10.53 -4.19
C GLU A 96 -8.93 9.97 -3.80
N ALA A 97 -9.07 8.65 -3.76
CA ALA A 97 -10.36 8.03 -3.47
C ALA A 97 -10.22 6.66 -2.83
N VAL A 98 -11.15 6.34 -1.95
CA VAL A 98 -11.38 4.99 -1.46
C VAL A 98 -12.74 4.55 -1.97
N ILE A 99 -12.77 3.41 -2.64
CA ILE A 99 -14.02 2.83 -3.14
C ILE A 99 -14.31 1.59 -2.32
N GLY A 100 -15.41 1.62 -1.58
CA GLY A 100 -15.85 0.47 -0.81
C GLY A 100 -16.45 -0.58 -1.72
N LEU A 101 -16.02 -1.83 -1.56
CA LEU A 101 -16.56 -2.96 -2.29
C LEU A 101 -17.50 -3.77 -1.38
N PRO A 102 -18.55 -4.39 -1.95
CA PRO A 102 -19.45 -5.22 -1.14
C PRO A 102 -18.73 -6.38 -0.49
N ALA A 103 -19.20 -6.79 0.69
CA ALA A 103 -18.72 -8.02 1.31
C ALA A 103 -18.96 -9.22 0.37
N ASN A 104 -18.07 -10.21 0.45
CA ASN A 104 -18.16 -11.44 -0.34
C ASN A 104 -18.05 -11.25 -1.87
N ILE A 105 -17.52 -10.12 -2.33
CA ILE A 105 -17.33 -9.90 -3.76
C ILE A 105 -16.25 -10.81 -4.34
N PHE A 106 -15.27 -11.21 -3.54
CA PHE A 106 -14.21 -12.12 -3.95
C PHE A 106 -14.50 -13.53 -3.47
N TYR A 107 -14.24 -14.51 -4.32
CA TYR A 107 -14.43 -15.91 -4.00
C TYR A 107 -13.63 -16.28 -2.75
N GLY A 108 -14.30 -16.91 -1.79
CA GLY A 108 -13.67 -17.40 -0.56
C GLY A 108 -13.38 -16.35 0.51
N THR A 109 -13.80 -15.10 0.32
CA THR A 109 -13.67 -14.08 1.35
C THR A 109 -15.00 -13.44 1.69
N SER A 110 -15.23 -13.23 2.98
CA SER A 110 -16.37 -12.46 3.48
C SER A 110 -15.97 -11.08 3.99
N ILE A 111 -14.70 -10.72 3.85
CA ILE A 111 -14.17 -9.45 4.35
C ILE A 111 -14.42 -8.36 3.31
N PRO A 112 -15.06 -7.23 3.68
CA PRO A 112 -15.16 -6.09 2.77
C PRO A 112 -13.77 -5.59 2.40
N THR A 113 -13.59 -5.21 1.14
CA THR A 113 -12.33 -4.70 0.64
C THR A 113 -12.50 -3.29 0.10
N CYS A 114 -11.41 -2.58 -0.07
CA CYS A 114 -11.41 -1.27 -0.67
C CYS A 114 -10.47 -1.23 -1.87
N VAL A 115 -10.74 -0.30 -2.76
CA VAL A 115 -9.86 -0.01 -3.89
C VAL A 115 -9.35 1.40 -3.69
N ASN A 116 -8.05 1.55 -3.66
CA ASN A 116 -7.43 2.86 -3.68
C ASN A 116 -7.17 3.20 -5.13
N ASN A 117 -7.77 4.26 -5.59
CA ASN A 117 -7.77 4.61 -7.00
C ASN A 117 -6.96 5.88 -7.22
N SER A 118 -6.09 5.83 -8.22
CA SER A 118 -5.15 6.89 -8.46
C SER A 118 -4.17 7.00 -7.30
N PHE A 119 -3.17 7.80 -7.46
CA PHE A 119 -2.30 8.07 -6.40
C PHE A 119 -2.99 8.89 -5.33
N ASP A 120 -4.13 8.67 -5.15
CA ASP A 120 -4.99 9.27 -4.24
C ASP A 120 -5.63 8.17 -3.47
N LEU A 121 -5.48 8.19 -2.24
CA LEU A 121 -6.17 7.40 -1.31
C LEU A 121 -7.26 8.28 -0.74
N GLY A 122 -8.44 8.25 -1.18
CA GLY A 122 -9.52 8.93 -0.51
C GLY A 122 -10.05 8.05 0.61
N ILE A 123 -9.94 8.48 1.81
CA ILE A 123 -10.63 7.84 2.91
C ILE A 123 -11.95 8.56 3.04
N GLY A 124 -12.98 7.90 2.61
CA GLY A 124 -14.31 8.41 2.83
C GLY A 124 -14.74 8.28 4.26
#